data_931da99b7a6ca551995da330ba908245
#
_entry.id   931da99b7a6ca551995da330ba908245
#
_cell.length_a   1.000
_cell.length_b   1.000
_cell.length_c   1.000
_cell.angle_alpha   90.00
_cell.angle_beta   90.00
_cell.angle_gamma   90.00
#
_symmetry.space_group_name_H-M   'P 1'
#
loop_
_entity.id
_entity.type
_entity.pdbx_description
1 polymer ?
#
loop_
_entity_poly.entity_id
_entity_poly.type
_entity_poly.pdbx_seq_one_letter_code
_entity_poly.pdbx_strand_id
1 'polypeptide(L)'
;MLFRSAAAQALSDAVQDVSRTLYGNYGGALNIYNLPTSLMAASTAAVIPAVSGALARRDRRGSAKITGSALRITALLAFPMGVGLVVMGQPIMRLLFTKLNPDLAGPLLSTLGLATVFVCMMLVCNSILQAHGFVNLPVLVMVLGGVLKIVTNYNLVVRPEVGIFGAPAGNILCFGLCLALDLLIISRVIPKRPRYLPIFVKPLAASALMGGAAWVVYRVLARVL
;
A
#
# COMPACT_ATOMS: atom_id res chain seq x y z
N MET A 1 39.08 31.14 12.76
CA MET A 1 38.54 29.78 12.99
C MET A 1 37.07 29.77 13.43
N LEU A 2 36.61 30.69 14.27
CA LEU A 2 35.25 30.78 14.79
C LEU A 2 34.14 30.95 13.72
N PHE A 3 34.40 31.73 12.67
CA PHE A 3 33.42 31.93 11.59
C PHE A 3 33.17 30.67 10.73
N ARG A 4 34.18 29.81 10.55
CA ARG A 4 34.01 28.54 9.83
C ARG A 4 33.20 27.52 10.61
N SER A 5 33.34 27.50 11.93
CA SER A 5 32.57 26.61 12.80
C SER A 5 31.10 27.03 12.90
N ALA A 6 30.82 28.33 13.01
CA ALA A 6 29.45 28.85 13.04
C ALA A 6 28.70 28.63 11.72
N ALA A 7 29.36 28.84 10.58
CA ALA A 7 28.75 28.56 9.27
C ALA A 7 28.49 27.05 9.06
N ALA A 8 29.40 26.19 9.51
CA ALA A 8 29.21 24.73 9.45
C ALA A 8 28.06 24.25 10.36
N GLN A 9 27.92 24.83 11.55
CA GLN A 9 26.81 24.55 12.45
C GLN A 9 25.49 25.03 11.86
N ALA A 10 25.41 26.26 11.36
CA ALA A 10 24.18 26.77 10.72
C ALA A 10 23.75 25.95 9.52
N LEU A 11 24.72 25.45 8.72
CA LEU A 11 24.42 24.55 7.59
C LEU A 11 23.90 23.19 8.08
N SER A 12 24.48 22.61 9.14
CA SER A 12 24.03 21.35 9.72
C SER A 12 22.63 21.46 10.29
N ASP A 13 22.33 22.57 10.96
CA ASP A 13 21.01 22.84 11.54
C ASP A 13 19.95 23.03 10.45
N ALA A 14 20.27 23.76 9.39
CA ALA A 14 19.37 23.92 8.24
C ALA A 14 19.09 22.58 7.53
N VAL A 15 20.09 21.72 7.36
CA VAL A 15 19.92 20.39 6.77
C VAL A 15 19.07 19.50 7.67
N GLN A 16 19.23 19.57 9.00
CA GLN A 16 18.41 18.83 9.95
C GLN A 16 16.95 19.30 9.92
N ASP A 17 16.68 20.59 9.85
CA ASP A 17 15.33 21.12 9.81
C ASP A 17 14.59 20.74 8.52
N VAL A 18 15.27 20.79 7.38
CA VAL A 18 14.72 20.30 6.11
C VAL A 18 14.42 18.80 6.20
N SER A 19 15.35 18.01 6.73
CA SER A 19 15.18 16.57 6.91
C SER A 19 14.00 16.25 7.83
N ARG A 20 13.86 16.93 8.96
CA ARG A 20 12.72 16.78 9.90
C ARG A 20 11.39 17.13 9.23
N THR A 21 11.36 18.21 8.44
CA THR A 21 10.16 18.62 7.71
C THR A 21 9.75 17.59 6.68
N LEU A 22 10.70 17.08 5.88
CA LEU A 22 10.44 16.03 4.89
C LEU A 22 9.91 14.75 5.55
N TYR A 23 10.57 14.33 6.64
CA TYR A 23 10.19 13.13 7.38
C TYR A 23 8.83 13.28 8.08
N GLY A 24 8.53 14.46 8.61
CA GLY A 24 7.24 14.79 9.22
C GLY A 24 6.09 14.70 8.21
N ASN A 25 6.26 15.25 7.01
CA ASN A 25 5.27 15.16 5.93
C ASN A 25 5.05 13.71 5.46
N TYR A 26 6.13 12.94 5.31
CA TYR A 26 6.04 11.53 4.96
C TYR A 26 5.37 10.70 6.08
N GLY A 27 5.70 10.96 7.35
CA GLY A 27 5.07 10.34 8.51
C GLY A 27 3.56 10.60 8.59
N GLY A 28 3.14 11.85 8.31
CA GLY A 28 1.71 12.20 8.18
C GLY A 28 1.00 11.41 7.09
N ALA A 29 1.62 11.28 5.91
CA ALA A 29 1.09 10.48 4.82
C ALA A 29 1.01 8.99 5.17
N LEU A 30 2.02 8.43 5.89
CA LEU A 30 2.01 7.05 6.36
C LEU A 30 0.88 6.78 7.37
N ASN A 31 0.54 7.72 8.23
CA ASN A 31 -0.56 7.55 9.18
C ASN A 31 -1.89 7.29 8.45
N ILE A 32 -2.17 8.05 7.40
CA ILE A 32 -3.38 7.85 6.58
C ILE A 32 -3.30 6.55 5.76
N TYR A 33 -2.15 6.26 5.17
CA TYR A 33 -1.90 5.01 4.46
C TYR A 33 -2.12 3.77 5.34
N ASN A 34 -1.83 3.85 6.63
CA ASN A 34 -1.98 2.72 7.56
C ASN A 34 -3.46 2.43 7.91
N LEU A 35 -4.40 3.35 7.70
CA LEU A 35 -5.83 3.12 8.00
C LEU A 35 -6.43 1.99 7.13
N PRO A 36 -6.35 2.02 5.79
CA PRO A 36 -6.81 0.91 4.96
C PRO A 36 -6.10 -0.41 5.26
N THR A 37 -4.79 -0.37 5.51
CA THR A 37 -4.00 -1.58 5.75
C THR A 37 -4.36 -2.26 7.06
N SER A 38 -4.60 -1.51 8.15
CA SER A 38 -5.06 -2.07 9.42
C SER A 38 -6.48 -2.63 9.34
N LEU A 39 -7.39 -1.98 8.60
CA LEU A 39 -8.73 -2.51 8.35
C LEU A 39 -8.67 -3.85 7.60
N MET A 40 -7.81 -3.95 6.60
CA MET A 40 -7.61 -5.18 5.85
C MET A 40 -6.95 -6.27 6.68
N ALA A 41 -5.97 -5.94 7.51
CA ALA A 41 -5.34 -6.90 8.42
C ALA A 41 -6.36 -7.57 9.36
N ALA A 42 -7.28 -6.79 9.94
CA ALA A 42 -8.37 -7.33 10.76
C ALA A 42 -9.31 -8.25 9.96
N SER A 43 -9.64 -7.87 8.72
CA SER A 43 -10.53 -8.66 7.85
C SER A 43 -9.88 -9.98 7.41
N THR A 44 -8.56 -10.01 7.19
CA THR A 44 -7.85 -11.22 6.75
C THR A 44 -7.70 -12.26 7.86
N ALA A 45 -7.77 -11.87 9.14
CA ALA A 45 -7.74 -12.81 10.26
C ALA A 45 -8.87 -13.84 10.19
N ALA A 46 -10.04 -13.48 9.65
CA ALA A 46 -11.17 -14.39 9.48
C ALA A 46 -10.98 -15.40 8.33
N VAL A 47 -10.08 -15.13 7.39
CA VAL A 47 -9.85 -16.00 6.22
C VAL A 47 -9.15 -17.29 6.63
N ILE A 48 -8.21 -17.21 7.57
CA ILE A 48 -7.41 -18.37 8.02
C ILE A 48 -8.32 -19.49 8.53
N PRO A 49 -9.19 -19.30 9.56
CA PRO A 49 -10.04 -20.37 10.07
C PRO A 49 -11.08 -20.85 9.04
N ALA A 50 -11.58 -19.96 8.19
CA ALA A 50 -12.55 -20.33 7.17
C ALA A 50 -11.96 -21.29 6.12
N VAL A 51 -10.76 -21.02 5.64
CA VAL A 51 -10.06 -21.85 4.64
C VAL A 51 -9.56 -23.14 5.27
N SER A 52 -8.88 -23.08 6.42
CA SER A 52 -8.36 -24.27 7.12
C SER A 52 -9.46 -25.20 7.58
N GLY A 53 -10.62 -24.68 8.03
CA GLY A 53 -11.78 -25.49 8.38
C GLY A 53 -12.39 -26.24 7.18
N ALA A 54 -12.39 -25.66 5.98
CA ALA A 54 -12.81 -26.36 4.77
C ALA A 54 -11.80 -27.46 4.38
N LEU A 55 -10.49 -27.17 4.51
CA LEU A 55 -9.42 -28.14 4.23
C LEU A 55 -9.48 -29.32 5.22
N ALA A 56 -9.72 -29.07 6.51
CA ALA A 56 -9.85 -30.13 7.51
C ALA A 56 -11.02 -31.09 7.19
N ARG A 57 -12.08 -30.59 6.59
CA ARG A 57 -13.23 -31.39 6.10
C ARG A 57 -12.99 -32.04 4.74
N ARG A 58 -11.76 -31.94 4.21
CA ARG A 58 -11.36 -32.42 2.86
C ARG A 58 -12.21 -31.80 1.72
N ASP A 59 -12.89 -30.69 1.98
CA ASP A 59 -13.66 -29.96 0.96
C ASP A 59 -12.75 -28.98 0.18
N ARG A 60 -12.03 -29.54 -0.81
CA ARG A 60 -11.17 -28.75 -1.70
C ARG A 60 -11.95 -27.77 -2.57
N ARG A 61 -13.24 -28.05 -2.87
CA ARG A 61 -14.08 -27.12 -3.65
C ARG A 61 -14.54 -25.93 -2.79
N GLY A 62 -14.95 -26.21 -1.57
CA GLY A 62 -15.29 -25.17 -0.58
C GLY A 62 -14.10 -24.26 -0.28
N SER A 63 -12.93 -24.82 -0.02
CA SER A 63 -11.69 -24.05 0.20
C SER A 63 -11.37 -23.12 -0.98
N ALA A 64 -11.42 -23.62 -2.22
CA ALA A 64 -11.19 -22.79 -3.42
C ALA A 64 -12.25 -21.69 -3.59
N LYS A 65 -13.52 -21.97 -3.25
CA LYS A 65 -14.60 -20.96 -3.29
C LYS A 65 -14.37 -19.87 -2.24
N ILE A 66 -14.02 -20.23 -1.02
CA ILE A 66 -13.73 -19.29 0.08
C ILE A 66 -12.52 -18.41 -0.31
N THR A 67 -11.44 -19.00 -0.80
CA THR A 67 -10.25 -18.29 -1.28
C THR A 67 -10.61 -17.27 -2.39
N GLY A 68 -11.40 -17.69 -3.39
CA GLY A 68 -11.84 -16.81 -4.47
C GLY A 68 -12.74 -15.68 -3.98
N SER A 69 -13.59 -15.94 -2.99
CA SER A 69 -14.44 -14.91 -2.37
C SER A 69 -13.64 -13.93 -1.54
N ALA A 70 -12.67 -14.40 -0.75
CA ALA A 70 -11.77 -13.57 0.03
C ALA A 70 -10.98 -12.60 -0.87
N LEU A 71 -10.39 -13.08 -1.95
CA LEU A 71 -9.69 -12.24 -2.92
C LEU A 71 -10.61 -11.19 -3.56
N ARG A 72 -11.86 -11.55 -3.89
CA ARG A 72 -12.83 -10.60 -4.48
C ARG A 72 -13.24 -9.51 -3.48
N ILE A 73 -13.56 -9.90 -2.24
CA ILE A 73 -13.96 -8.94 -1.20
C ILE A 73 -12.81 -7.99 -0.90
N THR A 74 -11.58 -8.52 -0.76
CA THR A 74 -10.40 -7.68 -0.56
C THR A 74 -10.17 -6.73 -1.73
N ALA A 75 -10.30 -7.19 -2.97
CA ALA A 75 -10.15 -6.33 -4.15
C ALA A 75 -11.23 -5.23 -4.18
N LEU A 76 -12.50 -5.57 -3.89
CA LEU A 76 -13.60 -4.61 -3.83
C LEU A 76 -13.40 -3.52 -2.77
N LEU A 77 -12.67 -3.79 -1.72
CA LEU A 77 -12.34 -2.81 -0.67
C LEU A 77 -11.01 -2.09 -0.96
N ALA A 78 -9.97 -2.83 -1.35
CA ALA A 78 -8.64 -2.28 -1.55
C ALA A 78 -8.55 -1.28 -2.71
N PHE A 79 -9.21 -1.58 -3.84
CA PHE A 79 -9.17 -0.68 -5.00
C PHE A 79 -9.84 0.67 -4.74
N PRO A 80 -11.08 0.77 -4.20
CA PRO A 80 -11.66 2.07 -3.87
C PRO A 80 -10.87 2.85 -2.85
N MET A 81 -10.37 2.20 -1.79
CA MET A 81 -9.54 2.84 -0.78
C MET A 81 -8.24 3.38 -1.39
N GLY A 82 -7.53 2.57 -2.19
CA GLY A 82 -6.29 2.99 -2.84
C GLY A 82 -6.51 4.12 -3.85
N VAL A 83 -7.51 4.00 -4.74
CA VAL A 83 -7.86 5.05 -5.70
C VAL A 83 -8.33 6.33 -4.99
N GLY A 84 -9.08 6.20 -3.90
CA GLY A 84 -9.46 7.33 -3.06
C GLY A 84 -8.25 8.09 -2.53
N LEU A 85 -7.24 7.40 -2.01
CA LEU A 85 -5.99 8.02 -1.54
C LEU A 85 -5.18 8.63 -2.70
N VAL A 86 -5.16 8.00 -3.88
CA VAL A 86 -4.48 8.54 -5.07
C VAL A 86 -5.11 9.86 -5.50
N VAL A 87 -6.44 9.91 -5.60
CA VAL A 87 -7.17 11.06 -6.14
C VAL A 87 -7.33 12.18 -5.10
N MET A 88 -7.60 11.80 -3.85
CA MET A 88 -7.91 12.74 -2.76
C MET A 88 -6.72 12.98 -1.82
N GLY A 89 -5.51 12.56 -2.15
CA GLY A 89 -4.34 12.68 -1.27
C GLY A 89 -4.09 14.11 -0.81
N GLN A 90 -4.10 15.09 -1.70
CA GLN A 90 -3.88 16.49 -1.36
C GLN A 90 -5.04 17.11 -0.54
N PRO A 91 -6.32 16.96 -0.92
CA PRO A 91 -7.45 17.39 -0.08
C PRO A 91 -7.45 16.77 1.32
N ILE A 92 -7.17 15.49 1.42
CA ILE A 92 -7.13 14.78 2.71
C ILE A 92 -6.05 15.37 3.61
N MET A 93 -4.83 15.59 3.07
CA MET A 93 -3.73 16.16 3.85
C MET A 93 -4.01 17.59 4.28
N ARG A 94 -4.64 18.41 3.43
CA ARG A 94 -5.07 19.78 3.79
C ARG A 94 -6.11 19.80 4.91
N LEU A 95 -7.05 18.86 4.90
CA LEU A 95 -8.13 18.82 5.88
C LEU A 95 -7.64 18.29 7.25
N LEU A 96 -6.82 17.25 7.26
CA LEU A 96 -6.44 16.56 8.49
C LEU A 96 -5.19 17.12 9.16
N PHE A 97 -4.26 17.66 8.38
CA PHE A 97 -2.96 18.12 8.88
C PHE A 97 -2.67 19.57 8.52
N THR A 98 -3.15 20.48 9.36
CA THR A 98 -2.94 21.93 9.18
C THR A 98 -1.49 22.40 9.36
N LYS A 99 -0.66 21.60 10.04
CA LYS A 99 0.76 21.91 10.32
C LYS A 99 1.74 21.33 9.29
N LEU A 100 1.29 20.43 8.42
CA LEU A 100 2.11 19.83 7.37
C LEU A 100 1.96 20.61 6.07
N ASN A 101 2.99 20.52 5.22
CA ASN A 101 2.91 21.10 3.88
C ASN A 101 2.06 20.19 2.96
N PRO A 102 0.82 20.58 2.60
CA PRO A 102 -0.06 19.72 1.81
C PRO A 102 0.44 19.51 0.38
N ASP A 103 1.26 20.43 -0.14
CA ASP A 103 1.80 20.34 -1.50
C ASP A 103 2.94 19.29 -1.59
N LEU A 104 3.55 18.96 -0.45
CA LEU A 104 4.52 17.85 -0.34
C LEU A 104 3.84 16.55 0.13
N ALA A 105 3.05 16.62 1.19
CA ALA A 105 2.43 15.46 1.81
C ALA A 105 1.31 14.84 0.94
N GLY A 106 0.59 15.65 0.15
CA GLY A 106 -0.46 15.19 -0.75
C GLY A 106 0.05 14.22 -1.83
N PRO A 107 1.03 14.60 -2.65
CA PRO A 107 1.63 13.69 -3.64
C PRO A 107 2.27 12.44 -3.02
N LEU A 108 2.89 12.56 -1.82
CA LEU A 108 3.40 11.40 -1.09
C LEU A 108 2.27 10.43 -0.73
N LEU A 109 1.15 10.92 -0.21
CA LEU A 109 -0.02 10.11 0.10
C LEU A 109 -0.63 9.50 -1.17
N SER A 110 -0.72 10.26 -2.26
CA SER A 110 -1.21 9.75 -3.55
C SER A 110 -0.37 8.60 -4.07
N THR A 111 0.95 8.69 -3.97
CA THR A 111 1.85 7.59 -4.36
C THR A 111 1.70 6.38 -3.43
N LEU A 112 1.54 6.59 -2.12
CA LEU A 112 1.26 5.53 -1.16
C LEU A 112 -0.11 4.89 -1.38
N GLY A 113 -1.10 5.63 -1.91
CA GLY A 113 -2.41 5.10 -2.28
C GLY A 113 -2.33 3.93 -3.27
N LEU A 114 -1.41 3.98 -4.22
CA LEU A 114 -1.15 2.85 -5.11
C LEU A 114 -0.55 1.65 -4.36
N ALA A 115 0.38 1.90 -3.44
CA ALA A 115 0.96 0.85 -2.60
C ALA A 115 -0.09 0.19 -1.68
N THR A 116 -1.13 0.94 -1.27
CA THR A 116 -2.25 0.43 -0.45
C THR A 116 -2.94 -0.75 -1.12
N VAL A 117 -3.20 -0.69 -2.43
CA VAL A 117 -3.83 -1.79 -3.16
C VAL A 117 -2.97 -3.05 -3.08
N PHE A 118 -1.67 -2.91 -3.33
CA PHE A 118 -0.75 -4.06 -3.31
C PHE A 118 -0.62 -4.67 -1.92
N VAL A 119 -0.47 -3.87 -0.87
CA VAL A 119 -0.33 -4.39 0.49
C VAL A 119 -1.62 -5.05 0.98
N CYS A 120 -2.80 -4.49 0.70
CA CYS A 120 -4.07 -5.08 1.08
C CYS A 120 -4.28 -6.45 0.40
N MET A 121 -3.95 -6.56 -0.88
CA MET A 121 -4.03 -7.82 -1.62
C MET A 121 -2.99 -8.84 -1.13
N MET A 122 -1.77 -8.41 -0.82
CA MET A 122 -0.72 -9.25 -0.24
C MET A 122 -1.16 -9.82 1.12
N LEU A 123 -1.78 -9.03 2.00
CA LEU A 123 -2.24 -9.50 3.31
C LEU A 123 -3.21 -10.68 3.20
N VAL A 124 -4.18 -10.63 2.28
CA VAL A 124 -5.11 -11.75 2.08
C VAL A 124 -4.42 -12.95 1.44
N CYS A 125 -3.47 -12.74 0.51
CA CYS A 125 -2.69 -13.83 -0.07
C CYS A 125 -1.87 -14.56 0.99
N ASN A 126 -1.22 -13.80 1.89
CA ASN A 126 -0.49 -14.37 3.04
C ASN A 126 -1.40 -15.22 3.94
N SER A 127 -2.60 -14.74 4.27
CA SER A 127 -3.57 -15.47 5.07
C SER A 127 -4.03 -16.76 4.38
N ILE A 128 -4.22 -16.74 3.07
CA ILE A 128 -4.57 -17.92 2.28
C ILE A 128 -3.44 -18.95 2.30
N LEU A 129 -2.19 -18.53 2.10
CA LEU A 129 -1.03 -19.43 2.14
C LEU A 129 -0.84 -20.04 3.53
N GLN A 130 -0.98 -19.27 4.59
CA GLN A 130 -0.93 -19.77 5.97
C GLN A 130 -2.03 -20.79 6.24
N ALA A 131 -3.25 -20.55 5.79
CA ALA A 131 -4.37 -21.46 5.93
C ALA A 131 -4.15 -22.82 5.21
N HIS A 132 -3.35 -22.82 4.15
CA HIS A 132 -2.94 -24.05 3.44
C HIS A 132 -1.70 -24.73 4.07
N GLY A 133 -1.21 -24.23 5.21
CA GLY A 133 -0.06 -24.79 5.92
C GLY A 133 1.32 -24.25 5.46
N PHE A 134 1.34 -23.35 4.51
CA PHE A 134 2.59 -22.72 4.03
C PHE A 134 2.94 -21.47 4.84
N VAL A 135 3.22 -21.63 6.13
CA VAL A 135 3.48 -20.50 7.04
C VAL A 135 4.81 -19.80 6.71
N ASN A 136 5.82 -20.53 6.28
CA ASN A 136 7.16 -20.00 6.03
C ASN A 136 7.28 -19.25 4.68
N LEU A 137 6.45 -19.59 3.68
CA LEU A 137 6.53 -18.98 2.35
C LEU A 137 6.23 -17.49 2.36
N PRO A 138 5.15 -16.99 2.99
CA PRO A 138 4.91 -15.56 3.11
C PRO A 138 6.06 -14.81 3.79
N VAL A 139 6.66 -15.40 4.82
CA VAL A 139 7.80 -14.79 5.53
C VAL A 139 8.99 -14.62 4.58
N LEU A 140 9.30 -15.66 3.80
CA LEU A 140 10.40 -15.63 2.83
C LEU A 140 10.14 -14.60 1.72
N VAL A 141 8.92 -14.54 1.21
CA VAL A 141 8.49 -13.52 0.23
C VAL A 141 8.64 -12.11 0.79
N MET A 142 8.23 -11.89 2.06
CA MET A 142 8.37 -10.59 2.73
C MET A 142 9.84 -10.20 2.94
N VAL A 143 10.72 -11.15 3.26
CA VAL A 143 12.17 -10.89 3.37
C VAL A 143 12.73 -10.45 2.03
N LEU A 144 12.39 -11.15 0.94
CA LEU A 144 12.82 -10.76 -0.42
C LEU A 144 12.32 -9.36 -0.79
N GLY A 145 11.03 -9.08 -0.51
CA GLY A 145 10.46 -7.76 -0.72
C GLY A 145 11.13 -6.68 0.12
N GLY A 146 11.48 -6.99 1.38
CA GLY A 146 12.21 -6.10 2.28
C GLY A 146 13.60 -5.75 1.77
N VAL A 147 14.35 -6.74 1.29
CA VAL A 147 15.67 -6.51 0.65
C VAL A 147 15.53 -5.62 -0.58
N LEU A 148 14.55 -5.91 -1.46
CA LEU A 148 14.28 -5.06 -2.62
C LEU A 148 13.95 -3.63 -2.21
N LYS A 149 13.14 -3.44 -1.16
CA LYS A 149 12.78 -2.12 -0.64
C LYS A 149 14.01 -1.35 -0.15
N ILE A 150 14.91 -2.00 0.59
CA ILE A 150 16.14 -1.37 1.07
C ILE A 150 16.99 -0.92 -0.12
N VAL A 151 17.23 -1.81 -1.09
CA VAL A 151 18.02 -1.51 -2.29
C VAL A 151 17.38 -0.38 -3.10
N THR A 152 16.08 -0.42 -3.29
CA THR A 152 15.34 0.60 -4.04
C THR A 152 15.38 1.94 -3.34
N ASN A 153 15.13 1.98 -2.02
CA ASN A 153 15.18 3.21 -1.25
C ASN A 153 16.58 3.81 -1.25
N TYR A 154 17.61 2.99 -1.05
CA TYR A 154 19.01 3.47 -1.11
C TYR A 154 19.34 4.11 -2.46
N ASN A 155 18.92 3.51 -3.58
CA ASN A 155 19.21 4.04 -4.90
C ASN A 155 18.35 5.25 -5.29
N LEU A 156 17.08 5.32 -4.84
CA LEU A 156 16.14 6.37 -5.25
C LEU A 156 16.20 7.60 -4.35
N VAL A 157 16.28 7.41 -3.03
CA VAL A 157 16.27 8.54 -2.08
C VAL A 157 17.57 9.36 -2.16
N VAL A 158 18.69 8.71 -2.48
CA VAL A 158 19.99 9.39 -2.67
C VAL A 158 20.02 10.29 -3.91
N ARG A 159 19.15 10.04 -4.89
CA ARG A 159 19.10 10.87 -6.10
C ARG A 159 18.38 12.20 -5.81
N PRO A 160 19.03 13.37 -6.04
CA PRO A 160 18.41 14.67 -5.76
C PRO A 160 17.10 14.91 -6.52
N GLU A 161 16.95 14.31 -7.69
CA GLU A 161 15.77 14.43 -8.55
C GLU A 161 14.53 13.73 -7.98
N VAL A 162 14.71 12.65 -7.23
CA VAL A 162 13.64 11.82 -6.67
C VAL A 162 13.41 12.11 -5.19
N GLY A 163 14.49 12.24 -4.41
CA GLY A 163 14.45 12.60 -3.00
C GLY A 163 13.50 11.72 -2.18
N ILE A 164 12.67 12.35 -1.37
CA ILE A 164 11.73 11.68 -0.44
C ILE A 164 10.67 10.81 -1.17
N PHE A 165 10.37 11.09 -2.45
CA PHE A 165 9.43 10.29 -3.24
C PHE A 165 9.95 8.89 -3.56
N GLY A 166 11.25 8.64 -3.42
CA GLY A 166 11.83 7.30 -3.51
C GLY A 166 11.26 6.32 -2.46
N ALA A 167 10.89 6.80 -1.28
CA ALA A 167 10.37 5.95 -0.22
C ALA A 167 8.98 5.32 -0.55
N PRO A 168 7.97 6.07 -1.02
CA PRO A 168 6.72 5.49 -1.54
C PRO A 168 6.93 4.57 -2.75
N ALA A 169 7.83 4.92 -3.67
CA ALA A 169 8.15 4.07 -4.81
C ALA A 169 8.73 2.71 -4.37
N GLY A 170 9.61 2.70 -3.38
CA GLY A 170 10.10 1.48 -2.75
C GLY A 170 9.00 0.61 -2.15
N ASN A 171 7.96 1.21 -1.56
CA ASN A 171 6.79 0.48 -1.07
C ASN A 171 6.01 -0.19 -2.21
N ILE A 172 5.78 0.52 -3.33
CA ILE A 172 5.08 -0.01 -4.50
C ILE A 172 5.83 -1.23 -5.06
N LEU A 173 7.14 -1.12 -5.25
CA LEU A 173 7.96 -2.20 -5.79
C LEU A 173 8.02 -3.40 -4.84
N CYS A 174 8.21 -3.16 -3.54
CA CYS A 174 8.23 -4.21 -2.53
C CYS A 174 6.92 -4.98 -2.50
N PHE A 175 5.80 -4.30 -2.26
CA PHE A 175 4.50 -4.96 -2.12
C PHE A 175 3.96 -5.50 -3.45
N GLY A 176 4.30 -4.86 -4.57
CA GLY A 176 4.01 -5.38 -5.90
C GLY A 176 4.71 -6.71 -6.20
N LEU A 177 6.01 -6.81 -5.87
CA LEU A 177 6.76 -8.07 -5.97
C LEU A 177 6.19 -9.14 -5.05
N CYS A 178 5.96 -8.80 -3.77
CA CYS A 178 5.39 -9.75 -2.81
C CYS A 178 4.04 -10.28 -3.31
N LEU A 179 3.13 -9.42 -3.74
CA LEU A 179 1.83 -9.82 -4.28
C LEU A 179 1.98 -10.73 -5.51
N ALA A 180 2.87 -10.40 -6.44
CA ALA A 180 3.10 -11.21 -7.63
C ALA A 180 3.60 -12.62 -7.26
N LEU A 181 4.56 -12.72 -6.33
CA LEU A 181 5.08 -14.00 -5.86
C LEU A 181 4.00 -14.80 -5.11
N ASP A 182 3.24 -14.19 -4.22
CA ASP A 182 2.16 -14.83 -3.49
C ASP A 182 1.08 -15.38 -4.43
N LEU A 183 0.66 -14.60 -5.45
CA LEU A 183 -0.31 -15.06 -6.45
C LEU A 183 0.24 -16.22 -7.29
N LEU A 184 1.52 -16.20 -7.64
CA LEU A 184 2.19 -17.31 -8.33
C LEU A 184 2.19 -18.57 -7.47
N ILE A 185 2.53 -18.46 -6.19
CA ILE A 185 2.53 -19.60 -5.26
C ILE A 185 1.11 -20.14 -5.09
N ILE A 186 0.13 -19.27 -4.84
CA ILE A 186 -1.28 -19.64 -4.72
C ILE A 186 -1.76 -20.36 -5.99
N SER A 187 -1.36 -19.90 -7.17
CA SER A 187 -1.74 -20.53 -8.44
C SER A 187 -1.19 -21.93 -8.63
N ARG A 188 -0.09 -22.27 -7.93
CA ARG A 188 0.53 -23.60 -7.96
C ARG A 188 0.00 -24.53 -6.87
N VAL A 189 -0.34 -23.97 -5.71
CA VAL A 189 -0.78 -24.70 -4.53
C VAL A 189 -2.26 -25.09 -4.62
N ILE A 190 -3.10 -24.21 -5.18
CA ILE A 190 -4.55 -24.45 -5.23
C ILE A 190 -4.93 -25.17 -6.55
N PRO A 191 -5.53 -26.37 -6.48
CA PRO A 191 -5.86 -27.20 -7.66
C PRO A 191 -6.83 -26.52 -8.64
N LYS A 192 -7.76 -25.67 -8.15
CA LYS A 192 -8.64 -24.83 -8.97
C LYS A 192 -8.19 -23.38 -8.88
N ARG A 193 -7.48 -22.94 -9.91
CA ARG A 193 -7.02 -21.54 -10.03
C ARG A 193 -8.20 -20.58 -10.02
N PRO A 194 -8.25 -19.59 -9.11
CA PRO A 194 -9.22 -18.51 -9.21
C PRO A 194 -8.98 -17.74 -10.53
N ARG A 195 -10.06 -17.30 -11.17
CA ARG A 195 -9.92 -16.45 -12.36
C ARG A 195 -9.52 -15.05 -11.92
N TYR A 196 -8.23 -14.76 -11.93
CA TYR A 196 -7.68 -13.49 -11.44
C TYR A 196 -8.17 -12.27 -12.21
N LEU A 197 -8.27 -12.35 -13.56
CA LEU A 197 -8.70 -11.23 -14.38
C LEU A 197 -10.01 -10.58 -13.93
N PRO A 198 -11.13 -11.31 -13.76
CA PRO A 198 -12.38 -10.68 -13.33
C PRO A 198 -12.34 -10.21 -11.86
N ILE A 199 -11.43 -10.75 -11.03
CA ILE A 199 -11.25 -10.34 -9.63
C ILE A 199 -10.61 -8.95 -9.56
N PHE A 200 -9.68 -8.62 -10.47
CA PHE A 200 -8.97 -7.35 -10.48
C PHE A 200 -9.63 -6.29 -11.39
N VAL A 201 -10.07 -6.67 -12.60
CA VAL A 201 -10.54 -5.72 -13.61
C VAL A 201 -11.85 -5.04 -13.18
N LYS A 202 -12.81 -5.79 -12.65
CA LYS A 202 -14.12 -5.21 -12.25
C LYS A 202 -13.99 -4.19 -11.11
N PRO A 203 -13.32 -4.49 -9.98
CA PRO A 203 -13.10 -3.51 -8.93
C PRO A 203 -12.27 -2.31 -9.39
N LEU A 204 -11.25 -2.54 -10.24
CA LEU A 204 -10.42 -1.47 -10.79
C LEU A 204 -11.26 -0.49 -11.62
N ALA A 205 -12.09 -0.99 -12.53
CA ALA A 205 -12.95 -0.15 -13.35
C ALA A 205 -13.97 0.66 -12.52
N ALA A 206 -14.62 0.00 -11.55
CA ALA A 206 -15.56 0.66 -10.63
C ALA A 206 -14.86 1.74 -9.79
N SER A 207 -13.66 1.45 -9.29
CA SER A 207 -12.88 2.39 -8.48
C SER A 207 -12.33 3.56 -9.31
N ALA A 208 -11.97 3.33 -10.56
CA ALA A 208 -11.57 4.40 -11.48
C ALA A 208 -12.74 5.36 -11.77
N LEU A 209 -13.96 4.82 -11.98
CA LEU A 209 -15.17 5.65 -12.12
C LEU A 209 -15.46 6.45 -10.85
N MET A 210 -15.38 5.80 -9.67
CA MET A 210 -15.55 6.47 -8.38
C MET A 210 -14.51 7.58 -8.19
N GLY A 211 -13.24 7.31 -8.46
CA GLY A 211 -12.16 8.29 -8.34
C GLY A 211 -12.34 9.46 -9.30
N GLY A 212 -12.76 9.21 -10.54
CA GLY A 212 -13.09 10.24 -11.52
C GLY A 212 -14.25 11.13 -11.06
N ALA A 213 -15.33 10.53 -10.55
CA ALA A 213 -16.47 11.27 -10.00
C ALA A 213 -16.05 12.12 -8.80
N ALA A 214 -15.31 11.55 -7.87
CA ALA A 214 -14.79 12.28 -6.70
C ALA A 214 -13.90 13.47 -7.10
N TRP A 215 -13.04 13.31 -8.09
CA TRP A 215 -12.19 14.39 -8.59
C TRP A 215 -13.00 15.52 -9.24
N VAL A 216 -14.01 15.16 -10.05
CA VAL A 216 -14.91 16.15 -10.68
C VAL A 216 -15.66 16.94 -9.62
N VAL A 217 -16.27 16.25 -8.64
CA VAL A 217 -17.00 16.91 -7.53
C VAL A 217 -16.07 17.83 -6.74
N TYR A 218 -14.86 17.36 -6.42
CA TYR A 218 -13.88 18.19 -5.72
C TYR A 218 -13.50 19.45 -6.53
N ARG A 219 -13.26 19.32 -7.84
CA ARG A 219 -12.95 20.47 -8.69
C ARG A 219 -14.08 21.47 -8.82
N VAL A 220 -15.33 20.98 -8.90
CA VAL A 220 -16.50 21.87 -8.95
C VAL A 220 -16.65 22.62 -7.63
N LEU A 221 -16.57 21.93 -6.50
CA LEU A 221 -16.64 22.57 -5.17
C LEU A 221 -15.52 23.57 -4.94
N ALA A 222 -14.29 23.24 -5.33
CA ALA A 222 -13.12 24.14 -5.19
C ALA A 222 -13.17 25.37 -6.10
N ARG A 223 -14.09 25.43 -7.08
CA ARG A 223 -14.33 26.63 -7.92
C ARG A 223 -15.47 27.50 -7.40
N VAL A 224 -16.35 26.94 -6.58
CA VAL A 224 -17.55 27.62 -6.06
C VAL A 224 -17.30 28.23 -4.67
N LEU A 225 -16.37 27.64 -3.92
CA LEU A 225 -15.87 28.12 -2.61
C LEU A 225 -14.61 28.95 -2.78
#